data_1c7606c0de118dc38fab2ec68ba246da
#
_entry.id   1c7606c0de118dc38fab2ec68ba246da
#
_cell.length_a   1.000
_cell.length_b   1.000
_cell.length_c   1.000
_cell.angle_alpha   90.00
_cell.angle_beta   90.00
_cell.angle_gamma   90.00
#
_symmetry.space_group_name_H-M   'P 1'
#
loop_
_entity.id
_entity.type
_entity.pdbx_description
1 polymer ?
#
loop_
_entity_poly.entity_id
_entity_poly.type
_entity_poly.pdbx_seq_one_letter_code
_entity_poly.pdbx_strand_id
1 'polypeptide(L)'
;MTELNEFVIDRKVPSVMRDGTTLYSDVYRPKAEGRYPVIVERVAYELDHRLEPYAEWYASRGYVFVGQNSRGPFWSEGEWVPFADDGWGERQDGYDTIEWAAAQPWSNGNVGTMDGSWSGHTQNLLAPTRPPHLKAMFERMAPARWGDNEGIDNIMLRPMLLKQLIIQAQHPSASAELRSQIEELES
;
A
#
# COMPACT_ATOMS: atom_id res chain seq x y z
N MET A 1 15.78 14.13 -25.78
CA MET A 1 14.82 13.19 -25.14
C MET A 1 15.65 12.33 -24.21
N THR A 2 15.32 12.29 -22.94
CA THR A 2 16.03 11.41 -21.99
C THR A 2 15.68 9.97 -22.35
N GLU A 3 16.68 9.15 -22.59
CA GLU A 3 16.50 7.73 -22.87
C GLU A 3 15.83 7.07 -21.65
N LEU A 4 14.78 6.28 -21.89
CA LEU A 4 14.06 5.59 -20.81
C LEU A 4 14.83 4.34 -20.41
N ASN A 5 14.91 4.06 -19.12
CA ASN A 5 15.55 2.86 -18.62
C ASN A 5 14.68 1.61 -18.91
N GLU A 6 15.32 0.49 -19.24
CA GLU A 6 14.67 -0.81 -19.09
C GLU A 6 14.38 -1.06 -17.60
N PHE A 7 13.26 -1.72 -17.30
CA PHE A 7 12.88 -2.04 -15.92
C PHE A 7 12.53 -3.53 -15.80
N VAL A 8 12.47 -3.99 -14.56
CA VAL A 8 12.03 -5.31 -14.16
C VAL A 8 10.95 -5.20 -13.10
N ILE A 9 10.13 -6.24 -12.99
CA ILE A 9 9.03 -6.32 -12.03
C ILE A 9 9.25 -7.55 -11.17
N ASP A 10 9.47 -7.33 -9.88
CA ASP A 10 9.54 -8.38 -8.87
C ASP A 10 8.17 -8.45 -8.18
N ARG A 11 7.44 -9.55 -8.41
CA ARG A 11 6.09 -9.73 -7.88
C ARG A 11 6.11 -10.42 -6.51
N LYS A 12 5.14 -10.06 -5.66
CA LYS A 12 4.93 -10.68 -4.34
C LYS A 12 6.20 -10.68 -3.47
N VAL A 13 6.89 -9.56 -3.44
CA VAL A 13 8.07 -9.38 -2.59
C VAL A 13 7.61 -9.26 -1.13
N PRO A 14 8.07 -10.14 -0.23
CA PRO A 14 7.66 -10.10 1.16
C PRO A 14 8.37 -9.00 1.95
N SER A 15 7.65 -8.40 2.89
CA SER A 15 8.17 -7.51 3.92
C SER A 15 7.57 -7.89 5.27
N VAL A 16 8.42 -8.19 6.25
CA VAL A 16 7.99 -8.59 7.59
C VAL A 16 7.83 -7.35 8.44
N MET A 17 6.64 -7.16 8.99
CA MET A 17 6.31 -6.07 9.91
C MET A 17 6.82 -6.38 11.32
N ARG A 18 6.86 -5.38 12.21
CA ARG A 18 7.41 -5.51 13.58
C ARG A 18 6.74 -6.58 14.43
N ASP A 19 5.52 -6.94 14.15
CA ASP A 19 4.75 -7.99 14.85
C ASP A 19 4.90 -9.39 14.21
N GLY A 20 5.74 -9.51 13.17
CA GLY A 20 5.98 -10.75 12.45
C GLY A 20 5.03 -11.01 11.29
N THR A 21 4.02 -10.19 11.08
CA THR A 21 3.10 -10.32 9.93
C THR A 21 3.80 -9.99 8.63
N THR A 22 3.58 -10.79 7.58
CA THR A 22 4.18 -10.56 6.26
C THR A 22 3.22 -9.82 5.35
N LEU A 23 3.65 -8.68 4.83
CA LEU A 23 2.95 -7.97 3.77
C LEU A 23 3.67 -8.19 2.44
N TYR A 24 2.91 -8.12 1.35
CA TYR A 24 3.44 -8.38 0.00
C TYR A 24 3.34 -7.15 -0.88
N SER A 25 4.39 -6.96 -1.68
CA SER A 25 4.54 -5.84 -2.60
C SER A 25 4.90 -6.30 -3.99
N ASP A 26 4.48 -5.55 -5.00
CA ASP A 26 5.05 -5.60 -6.33
C ASP A 26 6.06 -4.45 -6.46
N VAL A 27 7.28 -4.78 -6.89
CA VAL A 27 8.40 -3.85 -6.98
C VAL A 27 8.80 -3.68 -8.43
N TYR A 28 8.64 -2.47 -8.94
CA TYR A 28 9.07 -2.06 -10.28
C TYR A 28 10.36 -1.27 -10.14
N ARG A 29 11.43 -1.73 -10.76
CA ARG A 29 12.73 -1.07 -10.62
C ARG A 29 13.53 -1.03 -11.92
N PRO A 30 14.42 -0.05 -12.10
CA PRO A 30 15.36 -0.08 -13.21
C PRO A 30 16.11 -1.41 -13.26
N LYS A 31 16.31 -1.92 -14.48
CA LYS A 31 17.04 -3.17 -14.70
C LYS A 31 18.54 -3.02 -14.42
N ALA A 32 19.05 -1.81 -14.67
CA ALA A 32 20.46 -1.51 -14.39
C ALA A 32 20.75 -1.59 -12.90
N GLU A 33 21.93 -2.11 -12.55
CA GLU A 33 22.40 -2.10 -11.17
C GLU A 33 22.58 -0.65 -10.69
N GLY A 34 22.16 -0.40 -9.44
CA GLY A 34 22.23 0.93 -8.87
C GLY A 34 21.36 1.07 -7.62
N ARG A 35 21.44 2.26 -7.01
CA ARG A 35 20.59 2.66 -5.90
C ARG A 35 19.73 3.84 -6.33
N TYR A 36 18.43 3.70 -6.19
CA TYR A 36 17.44 4.62 -6.71
C TYR A 36 16.56 5.18 -5.60
N PRO A 37 16.00 6.38 -5.78
CA PRO A 37 14.93 6.85 -4.90
C PRO A 37 13.70 5.95 -5.05
N VAL A 38 12.99 5.76 -3.95
CA VAL A 38 11.84 4.84 -3.88
C VAL A 38 10.55 5.62 -3.73
N ILE A 39 9.51 5.18 -4.43
CA ILE A 39 8.14 5.65 -4.25
C ILE A 39 7.32 4.47 -3.74
N VAL A 40 6.62 4.66 -2.63
CA VAL A 40 5.74 3.66 -2.03
C VAL A 40 4.29 4.08 -2.15
N GLU A 41 3.46 3.17 -2.62
CA GLU A 41 2.01 3.28 -2.57
C GLU A 41 1.43 2.08 -1.81
N ARG A 42 0.62 2.35 -0.77
CA ARG A 42 -0.03 1.31 0.02
C ARG A 42 -1.53 1.32 -0.21
N VAL A 43 -2.07 0.16 -0.56
CA VAL A 43 -3.47 0.03 -0.99
C VAL A 43 -4.14 -1.23 -0.44
N ALA A 44 -5.47 -1.20 -0.34
CA ALA A 44 -6.29 -2.38 -0.12
C ALA A 44 -6.99 -2.85 -1.40
N TYR A 45 -6.38 -2.57 -2.55
CA TYR A 45 -6.86 -2.99 -3.87
C TYR A 45 -5.88 -3.97 -4.49
N GLU A 46 -6.35 -4.74 -5.49
CA GLU A 46 -5.48 -5.60 -6.27
C GLU A 46 -4.40 -4.77 -6.98
N LEU A 47 -3.15 -5.23 -6.93
CA LEU A 47 -2.01 -4.48 -7.44
C LEU A 47 -1.87 -4.55 -8.97
N ASP A 48 -2.24 -5.69 -9.57
CA ASP A 48 -1.84 -6.10 -10.91
C ASP A 48 -2.14 -5.10 -12.03
N HIS A 49 -3.32 -4.54 -12.11
CA HIS A 49 -3.68 -3.70 -13.25
C HIS A 49 -3.77 -2.21 -12.94
N ARG A 50 -3.82 -1.89 -11.67
CA ARG A 50 -4.03 -0.51 -11.24
C ARG A 50 -2.76 0.29 -11.20
N LEU A 51 -1.68 -0.31 -10.69
CA LEU A 51 -0.41 0.39 -10.46
C LEU A 51 0.50 0.39 -11.67
N GLU A 52 0.36 -0.58 -12.58
CA GLU A 52 1.25 -0.79 -13.71
C GLU A 52 1.57 0.48 -14.51
N PRO A 53 0.60 1.29 -14.96
CA PRO A 53 0.92 2.43 -15.80
C PRO A 53 1.83 3.48 -15.14
N TYR A 54 1.64 3.73 -13.84
CA TYR A 54 2.51 4.71 -13.15
C TYR A 54 3.81 4.06 -12.68
N ALA A 55 3.74 2.83 -12.18
CA ALA A 55 4.90 2.09 -11.70
C ALA A 55 5.95 1.93 -12.80
N GLU A 56 5.54 1.56 -14.00
CA GLU A 56 6.38 1.49 -15.17
C GLU A 56 6.93 2.86 -15.57
N TRP A 57 6.08 3.90 -15.51
CA TRP A 57 6.49 5.26 -15.79
C TRP A 57 7.61 5.73 -14.86
N TYR A 58 7.51 5.44 -13.55
CA TYR A 58 8.54 5.79 -12.58
C TYR A 58 9.80 4.92 -12.74
N ALA A 59 9.64 3.61 -12.91
CA ALA A 59 10.77 2.70 -13.05
C ALA A 59 11.61 3.02 -14.29
N SER A 60 10.97 3.35 -15.41
CA SER A 60 11.68 3.77 -16.62
C SER A 60 12.40 5.12 -16.48
N ARG A 61 12.16 5.88 -15.42
CA ARG A 61 12.79 7.18 -15.14
C ARG A 61 13.76 7.19 -13.97
N GLY A 62 14.17 6.01 -13.51
CA GLY A 62 15.20 5.88 -12.50
C GLY A 62 14.68 5.95 -11.05
N TYR A 63 13.42 5.59 -10.84
CA TYR A 63 12.84 5.36 -9.52
C TYR A 63 12.59 3.87 -9.32
N VAL A 64 12.54 3.43 -8.07
CA VAL A 64 11.88 2.19 -7.71
C VAL A 64 10.46 2.52 -7.26
N PHE A 65 9.48 1.80 -7.79
CA PHE A 65 8.10 1.92 -7.34
C PHE A 65 7.70 0.65 -6.60
N VAL A 66 7.19 0.80 -5.38
CA VAL A 66 6.73 -0.27 -4.51
C VAL A 66 5.23 -0.11 -4.30
N GLY A 67 4.44 -1.00 -4.91
CA GLY A 67 3.03 -1.12 -4.62
C GLY A 67 2.81 -2.20 -3.56
N GLN A 68 2.32 -1.85 -2.37
CA GLN A 68 2.11 -2.78 -1.28
C GLN A 68 0.64 -2.95 -0.95
N ASN A 69 0.18 -4.19 -0.80
CA ASN A 69 -1.10 -4.45 -0.16
C ASN A 69 -1.04 -4.15 1.34
N SER A 70 -2.05 -3.45 1.83
CA SER A 70 -2.27 -3.29 3.27
C SER A 70 -2.45 -4.65 3.94
N ARG A 71 -2.37 -4.70 5.26
CA ARG A 71 -2.60 -5.91 6.06
C ARG A 71 -3.96 -6.53 5.76
N GLY A 72 -3.98 -7.84 5.56
CA GLY A 72 -5.18 -8.67 5.37
C GLY A 72 -5.67 -8.87 3.95
N PRO A 73 -5.75 -7.84 3.07
CA PRO A 73 -6.25 -8.06 1.72
C PRO A 73 -5.24 -8.74 0.81
N PHE A 74 -5.78 -9.51 -0.14
CA PHE A 74 -5.07 -10.21 -1.21
C PHE A 74 -3.98 -11.15 -0.67
N TRP A 75 -2.72 -10.87 -0.96
CA TRP A 75 -1.60 -11.72 -0.56
C TRP A 75 -1.03 -11.36 0.82
N SER A 76 -1.31 -10.17 1.34
CA SER A 76 -0.82 -9.74 2.65
C SER A 76 -1.52 -10.47 3.77
N GLU A 77 -0.73 -10.91 4.76
CA GLU A 77 -1.22 -11.64 5.92
C GLU A 77 -1.90 -10.72 6.95
N GLY A 78 -2.51 -11.35 7.95
CA GLY A 78 -3.15 -10.68 9.07
C GLY A 78 -4.62 -10.36 8.83
N GLU A 79 -5.25 -9.74 9.82
CA GLU A 79 -6.64 -9.31 9.77
C GLU A 79 -6.75 -7.93 9.14
N TRP A 80 -7.69 -7.75 8.25
CA TRP A 80 -7.94 -6.47 7.64
C TRP A 80 -8.86 -5.60 8.50
N VAL A 81 -8.29 -4.57 9.09
CA VAL A 81 -9.04 -3.49 9.72
C VAL A 81 -8.68 -2.19 8.99
N PRO A 82 -9.60 -1.62 8.21
CA PRO A 82 -9.31 -0.44 7.40
C PRO A 82 -8.63 0.66 8.19
N PHE A 83 -7.45 1.08 7.73
CA PHE A 83 -6.66 2.19 8.27
C PHE A 83 -6.14 2.03 9.72
N ALA A 84 -6.43 0.93 10.42
CA ALA A 84 -6.06 0.77 11.81
C ALA A 84 -4.54 0.57 12.02
N ASP A 85 -3.89 -0.13 11.10
CA ASP A 85 -2.52 -0.59 11.27
C ASP A 85 -1.45 0.27 10.56
N ASP A 86 -1.84 1.40 9.94
CA ASP A 86 -0.90 2.23 9.18
C ASP A 86 0.03 3.07 10.06
N GLY A 87 -0.47 3.60 11.17
CA GLY A 87 0.33 4.49 12.02
C GLY A 87 -0.12 4.59 13.48
N TRP A 88 -1.09 3.80 13.91
CA TRP A 88 -1.64 3.84 15.26
C TRP A 88 -1.21 2.64 16.10
N GLY A 89 -1.09 2.85 17.41
CA GLY A 89 -0.87 1.78 18.37
C GLY A 89 0.45 1.03 18.18
N GLU A 90 0.41 -0.26 18.42
CA GLU A 90 1.59 -1.13 18.39
C GLU A 90 1.98 -1.54 16.96
N ARG A 91 1.01 -1.61 16.05
CA ARG A 91 1.24 -1.89 14.63
C ARG A 91 1.44 -0.58 13.90
N GLN A 92 2.47 -0.48 13.11
CA GLN A 92 2.82 0.70 12.31
C GLN A 92 3.32 0.25 10.94
N ASP A 93 2.47 -0.44 10.20
CA ASP A 93 2.82 -1.04 8.92
C ASP A 93 3.35 -0.01 7.91
N GLY A 94 2.83 1.22 7.95
CA GLY A 94 3.35 2.31 7.14
C GLY A 94 4.80 2.64 7.46
N TYR A 95 5.14 2.78 8.75
CA TYR A 95 6.51 3.02 9.19
C TYR A 95 7.44 1.87 8.76
N ASP A 96 7.03 0.63 9.07
CA ASP A 96 7.85 -0.55 8.80
C ASP A 96 8.09 -0.72 7.29
N THR A 97 7.10 -0.41 6.47
CA THR A 97 7.23 -0.44 5.00
C THR A 97 8.24 0.58 4.48
N ILE A 98 8.21 1.81 4.99
CA ILE A 98 9.18 2.85 4.59
C ILE A 98 10.60 2.42 4.95
N GLU A 99 10.82 1.95 6.16
CA GLU A 99 12.15 1.52 6.61
C GLU A 99 12.63 0.26 5.90
N TRP A 100 11.72 -0.69 5.63
CA TRP A 100 12.02 -1.85 4.80
C TRP A 100 12.45 -1.44 3.38
N ALA A 101 11.71 -0.54 2.74
CA ALA A 101 12.02 -0.07 1.40
C ALA A 101 13.36 0.69 1.34
N ALA A 102 13.65 1.49 2.37
CA ALA A 102 14.91 2.21 2.48
C ALA A 102 16.13 1.28 2.62
N ALA A 103 15.95 0.16 3.31
CA ALA A 103 17.02 -0.82 3.58
C ALA A 103 17.32 -1.75 2.39
N GLN A 104 16.53 -1.73 1.34
CA GLN A 104 16.72 -2.63 0.20
C GLN A 104 18.00 -2.29 -0.61
N PRO A 105 18.65 -3.29 -1.22
CA PRO A 105 19.90 -3.08 -1.94
C PRO A 105 19.77 -2.12 -3.15
N TRP A 106 18.59 -2.03 -3.73
CA TRP A 106 18.27 -1.12 -4.82
C TRP A 106 17.85 0.30 -4.36
N SER A 107 17.73 0.53 -3.07
CA SER A 107 17.32 1.82 -2.50
C SER A 107 18.53 2.72 -2.19
N ASN A 108 18.41 4.01 -2.46
CA ASN A 108 19.38 5.02 -2.01
C ASN A 108 19.03 5.61 -0.63
N GLY A 109 18.02 5.08 0.06
CA GLY A 109 17.57 5.53 1.36
C GLY A 109 16.60 6.73 1.32
N ASN A 110 16.25 7.25 0.15
CA ASN A 110 15.24 8.30 0.03
C ASN A 110 13.92 7.69 -0.41
N VAL A 111 12.94 7.71 0.48
CA VAL A 111 11.62 7.14 0.22
C VAL A 111 10.57 8.26 0.19
N GLY A 112 9.75 8.25 -0.83
CA GLY A 112 8.55 9.09 -0.92
C GLY A 112 7.29 8.24 -0.97
N THR A 113 6.15 8.86 -0.71
CA THR A 113 4.83 8.24 -0.87
C THR A 113 3.96 9.07 -1.80
N MET A 114 3.01 8.42 -2.46
CA MET A 114 2.13 9.11 -3.40
C MET A 114 0.74 8.50 -3.50
N ASP A 115 -0.10 9.21 -4.21
CA ASP A 115 -1.45 8.94 -4.65
C ASP A 115 -2.54 9.34 -3.65
N GLY A 116 -3.78 9.14 -4.04
CA GLY A 116 -4.95 9.69 -3.38
C GLY A 116 -5.93 8.66 -2.84
N SER A 117 -7.03 9.16 -2.29
CA SER A 117 -8.08 8.32 -1.73
C SER A 117 -7.52 7.36 -0.68
N TRP A 118 -7.63 6.06 -0.86
CA TRP A 118 -7.06 5.08 0.06
C TRP A 118 -5.57 5.31 0.35
N SER A 119 -4.76 5.44 -0.70
CA SER A 119 -3.33 5.72 -0.57
C SER A 119 -3.03 7.07 0.09
N GLY A 120 -3.90 8.06 -0.05
CA GLY A 120 -3.82 9.32 0.67
C GLY A 120 -4.05 9.15 2.17
N HIS A 121 -5.03 8.34 2.56
CA HIS A 121 -5.29 8.03 3.98
C HIS A 121 -4.11 7.30 4.63
N THR A 122 -3.54 6.29 3.96
CA THR A 122 -2.36 5.59 4.50
C THR A 122 -1.19 6.54 4.71
N GLN A 123 -1.01 7.55 3.85
CA GLN A 123 0.00 8.59 4.02
C GLN A 123 -0.26 9.47 5.24
N ASN A 124 -1.50 9.95 5.41
CA ASN A 124 -1.87 10.78 6.56
C ASN A 124 -1.67 10.05 7.90
N LEU A 125 -1.94 8.76 7.95
CA LEU A 125 -1.73 7.93 9.13
C LEU A 125 -0.24 7.62 9.38
N LEU A 126 0.54 7.45 8.33
CA LEU A 126 1.97 7.24 8.37
C LEU A 126 2.74 8.47 8.90
N ALA A 127 2.36 9.67 8.48
CA ALA A 127 3.11 10.91 8.73
C ALA A 127 3.48 11.15 10.20
N PRO A 128 2.57 10.96 11.18
CA PRO A 128 2.88 11.14 12.60
C PRO A 128 3.94 10.19 13.15
N THR A 129 4.15 9.03 12.52
CA THR A 129 5.13 8.03 12.96
C THR A 129 6.57 8.42 12.63
N ARG A 130 6.77 9.40 11.72
CA ARG A 130 8.06 10.03 11.38
C ARG A 130 9.16 9.03 11.00
N PRO A 131 8.98 8.16 10.00
CA PRO A 131 10.06 7.29 9.57
C PRO A 131 11.24 8.12 9.07
N PRO A 132 12.48 7.85 9.51
CA PRO A 132 13.65 8.68 9.18
C PRO A 132 13.97 8.74 7.68
N HIS A 133 13.57 7.70 6.94
CA HIS A 133 13.81 7.63 5.50
C HIS A 133 12.67 8.20 4.63
N LEU A 134 11.55 8.61 5.22
CA LEU A 134 10.48 9.32 4.52
C LEU A 134 10.90 10.75 4.21
N LYS A 135 11.03 11.10 2.92
CA LYS A 135 11.53 12.40 2.46
C LYS A 135 10.47 13.28 1.82
N ALA A 136 9.44 12.69 1.23
CA ALA A 136 8.37 13.42 0.56
C ALA A 136 7.07 12.62 0.62
N MET A 137 5.97 13.34 0.64
CA MET A 137 4.63 12.80 0.54
C MET A 137 3.85 13.60 -0.50
N PHE A 138 3.16 12.91 -1.39
CA PHE A 138 2.25 13.52 -2.34
C PHE A 138 0.86 12.92 -2.16
N GLU A 139 0.14 13.49 -1.22
CA GLU A 139 -1.19 13.07 -0.82
C GLU A 139 -2.25 13.83 -1.63
N ARG A 140 -3.28 13.12 -2.09
CA ARG A 140 -4.42 13.68 -2.81
C ARG A 140 -5.72 13.09 -2.27
N MET A 141 -6.77 13.89 -2.23
CA MET A 141 -8.15 13.44 -2.01
C MET A 141 -8.32 12.57 -0.75
N ALA A 142 -7.63 12.93 0.33
CA ALA A 142 -7.81 12.31 1.63
C ALA A 142 -8.05 13.39 2.68
N PRO A 143 -9.01 13.21 3.61
CA PRO A 143 -9.27 14.18 4.65
C PRO A 143 -8.13 14.23 5.66
N ALA A 144 -7.81 15.43 6.12
CA ALA A 144 -6.83 15.64 7.19
C ALA A 144 -7.36 15.22 8.58
N ARG A 145 -8.64 14.99 8.70
CA ARG A 145 -9.32 14.57 9.94
C ARG A 145 -10.32 13.47 9.66
N TRP A 146 -10.30 12.45 10.52
CA TRP A 146 -11.31 11.40 10.59
C TRP A 146 -12.29 11.74 11.72
N GLY A 147 -13.61 11.64 11.46
CA GLY A 147 -14.62 11.59 12.49
C GLY A 147 -15.41 12.88 12.78
N ASP A 148 -15.13 13.99 12.11
CA ASP A 148 -15.95 15.22 12.33
C ASP A 148 -17.28 15.22 11.56
N ASN A 149 -17.55 14.24 10.70
CA ASN A 149 -18.75 14.14 9.86
C ASN A 149 -19.45 12.77 10.00
N GLU A 150 -19.93 12.45 11.19
CA GLU A 150 -20.58 11.15 11.48
C GLU A 150 -21.72 10.75 10.52
N GLY A 151 -22.32 11.69 9.80
CA GLY A 151 -23.41 11.41 8.85
C GLY A 151 -22.97 11.04 7.44
N ILE A 152 -22.00 11.77 6.87
CA ILE A 152 -21.59 11.57 5.47
C ILE A 152 -20.60 10.40 5.34
N ASP A 153 -19.68 10.27 6.28
CA ASP A 153 -18.67 9.21 6.24
C ASP A 153 -19.31 7.82 6.40
N ASN A 154 -20.35 7.69 7.22
CA ASN A 154 -21.07 6.43 7.37
C ASN A 154 -21.89 6.01 6.14
N ILE A 155 -22.44 6.98 5.38
CA ILE A 155 -23.27 6.68 4.20
C ILE A 155 -22.42 6.25 3.01
N MET A 156 -21.24 6.87 2.82
CA MET A 156 -20.36 6.57 1.69
C MET A 156 -19.35 5.47 2.01
N LEU A 157 -18.80 5.47 3.21
CA LEU A 157 -17.69 4.59 3.59
C LEU A 157 -18.17 3.14 3.73
N ARG A 158 -19.32 2.89 4.37
CA ARG A 158 -19.84 1.51 4.58
C ARG A 158 -20.06 0.75 3.27
N PRO A 159 -20.77 1.28 2.25
CA PRO A 159 -20.93 0.60 0.97
C PRO A 159 -19.59 0.38 0.25
N MET A 160 -18.66 1.32 0.35
CA MET A 160 -17.33 1.18 -0.24
C MET A 160 -16.52 0.06 0.43
N LEU A 161 -16.54 0.00 1.76
CA LEU A 161 -15.86 -1.05 2.51
C LEU A 161 -16.49 -2.42 2.26
N LEU A 162 -17.83 -2.51 2.22
CA LEU A 162 -18.52 -3.76 1.89
C LEU A 162 -18.16 -4.23 0.48
N LYS A 163 -18.20 -3.33 -0.52
CA LYS A 163 -17.75 -3.66 -1.87
C LYS A 163 -16.31 -4.17 -1.90
N GLN A 164 -15.42 -3.54 -1.13
CA GLN A 164 -14.03 -3.96 -1.04
C GLN A 164 -13.88 -5.35 -0.40
N LEU A 165 -14.64 -5.65 0.65
CA LEU A 165 -14.69 -6.97 1.27
C LEU A 165 -15.18 -8.05 0.31
N ILE A 166 -16.23 -7.75 -0.47
CA ILE A 166 -16.73 -8.66 -1.51
C ILE A 166 -15.64 -8.98 -2.55
N ILE A 167 -14.93 -7.96 -3.03
CA ILE A 167 -13.83 -8.15 -3.99
C ILE A 167 -12.71 -9.00 -3.37
N GLN A 168 -12.36 -8.75 -2.12
CA GLN A 168 -11.34 -9.54 -1.42
C GLN A 168 -11.78 -11.00 -1.21
N ALA A 169 -13.05 -11.24 -0.88
CA ALA A 169 -13.59 -12.60 -0.73
C ALA A 169 -13.54 -13.41 -2.03
N GLN A 170 -13.63 -12.75 -3.17
CA GLN A 170 -13.53 -13.38 -4.50
C GLN A 170 -12.08 -13.69 -4.91
N HIS A 171 -11.08 -13.07 -4.25
CA HIS A 171 -9.68 -13.30 -4.58
C HIS A 171 -9.23 -14.72 -4.18
N PRO A 172 -8.36 -15.41 -4.96
CA PRO A 172 -7.88 -16.76 -4.65
C PRO A 172 -7.25 -16.92 -3.27
N SER A 173 -6.62 -15.88 -2.73
CA SER A 173 -5.97 -15.89 -1.40
C SER A 173 -6.94 -15.67 -0.25
N ALA A 174 -8.23 -15.38 -0.50
CA ALA A 174 -9.19 -15.10 0.55
C ALA A 174 -9.37 -16.28 1.50
N SER A 175 -9.49 -16.01 2.81
CA SER A 175 -9.77 -17.03 3.80
C SER A 175 -11.18 -17.61 3.63
N ALA A 176 -11.37 -18.86 4.06
CA ALA A 176 -12.70 -19.48 4.06
C ALA A 176 -13.67 -18.72 4.96
N GLU A 177 -13.18 -18.15 6.06
CA GLU A 177 -13.97 -17.36 6.99
C GLU A 177 -14.51 -16.08 6.33
N LEU A 178 -13.66 -15.31 5.63
CA LEU A 178 -14.09 -14.11 4.91
C LEU A 178 -15.15 -14.44 3.86
N ARG A 179 -14.99 -15.53 3.12
CA ARG A 179 -15.98 -15.97 2.12
C ARG A 179 -17.32 -16.31 2.77
N SER A 180 -17.32 -17.05 3.86
CA SER A 180 -18.54 -17.41 4.60
C SER A 180 -19.27 -16.17 5.14
N GLN A 181 -18.53 -15.21 5.69
CA GLN A 181 -19.11 -13.96 6.19
C GLN A 181 -19.77 -13.13 5.08
N ILE A 182 -19.19 -13.09 3.89
CA ILE A 182 -19.78 -12.37 2.76
C ILE A 182 -21.02 -13.10 2.23
N GLU A 183 -21.00 -14.43 2.13
CA GLU A 183 -22.17 -15.23 1.71
C GLU A 183 -23.37 -15.02 2.66
N GLU A 184 -23.13 -14.91 3.97
CA GLU A 184 -24.17 -14.61 4.97
C GLU A 184 -24.76 -13.20 4.81
N LEU A 185 -23.96 -12.22 4.35
CA LEU A 185 -24.43 -10.85 4.13
C LEU A 185 -25.21 -10.67 2.83
N GLU A 186 -25.03 -11.57 1.86
CA GLU A 186 -25.72 -11.57 0.56
C GLU A 186 -27.03 -12.37 0.57
N SER A 187 -27.29 -13.19 1.63
CA SER A 187 -28.47 -14.03 1.79
C SER A 187 -29.64 -13.28 2.46
#